data_7b5e0138d1d09e7eb27adace4600e299
#
_entry.id   7b5e0138d1d09e7eb27adace4600e299
#
_cell.length_a   1.000
_cell.length_b   1.000
_cell.length_c   1.000
_cell.angle_alpha   90.00
_cell.angle_beta   90.00
_cell.angle_gamma   90.00
#
_symmetry.space_group_name_H-M   'P 1'
#
loop_
_entity.id
_entity.type
_entity.pdbx_description
1 polymer ?
#
loop_
_entity_poly.entity_id
_entity_poly.type
_entity_poly.pdbx_seq_one_letter_code
_entity_poly.pdbx_strand_id
1 'polypeptide(L)'
;MKNKTSFDVLIILAAGLMCFTFLNSYPVSILDESKNVEAAREMIESGDYWIPKFNGELRTDKPPLHYYFMVIGMKLFGVNEFGVRFFSALMGFTLILFFFNFCNRYLGKTQAYISTIIFLSSFFFMHEFRLSVPDPYLITFIALSLFSFFEYFKKKKIKFLILFYFFVALGSLTKGPVAILLPGLSVGLFLLLKKQLKNVFSYYPILGIVGVLL
;
A
#
# COMPACT_ATOMS: atom_id res chain seq x y z
N MET A 1 -8.74 13.54 -21.94
CA MET A 1 -9.43 12.99 -20.76
C MET A 1 -10.73 12.36 -21.25
N LYS A 2 -10.89 11.01 -21.15
CA LYS A 2 -12.20 10.39 -21.45
C LYS A 2 -13.20 10.89 -20.42
N ASN A 3 -14.38 11.33 -20.86
CA ASN A 3 -15.45 11.76 -19.95
C ASN A 3 -15.71 10.66 -18.91
N LYS A 4 -15.59 11.01 -17.62
CA LYS A 4 -16.00 10.12 -16.54
C LYS A 4 -17.51 9.91 -16.67
N THR A 5 -17.93 8.66 -16.71
CA THR A 5 -19.37 8.34 -16.67
C THR A 5 -19.88 8.46 -15.24
N SER A 6 -21.17 8.65 -15.07
CA SER A 6 -21.82 8.67 -13.74
C SER A 6 -21.47 7.43 -12.91
N PHE A 7 -21.26 6.29 -13.56
CA PHE A 7 -20.87 5.05 -12.89
C PHE A 7 -19.42 5.05 -12.39
N ASP A 8 -18.47 5.72 -13.08
CA ASP A 8 -17.09 5.89 -12.58
C ASP A 8 -17.09 6.69 -11.27
N VAL A 9 -17.94 7.74 -11.21
CA VAL A 9 -18.09 8.55 -9.99
C VAL A 9 -18.71 7.74 -8.87
N LEU A 10 -19.72 6.91 -9.16
CA LEU A 10 -20.36 6.04 -8.17
C LEU A 10 -19.36 5.05 -7.56
N ILE A 11 -18.49 4.41 -8.35
CA ILE A 11 -17.43 3.51 -7.84
C ILE A 11 -16.48 4.27 -6.91
N ILE A 12 -16.05 5.48 -7.28
CA ILE A 12 -15.14 6.29 -6.46
C ILE A 12 -15.82 6.67 -5.13
N LEU A 13 -17.09 7.09 -5.18
CA LEU A 13 -17.85 7.42 -3.97
C LEU A 13 -18.07 6.20 -3.08
N ALA A 14 -18.44 5.05 -3.67
CA ALA A 14 -18.60 3.80 -2.93
C ALA A 14 -17.29 3.38 -2.25
N ALA A 15 -16.16 3.44 -2.97
CA ALA A 15 -14.85 3.14 -2.41
C ALA A 15 -14.50 4.09 -1.25
N GLY A 16 -14.74 5.39 -1.42
CA GLY A 16 -14.52 6.37 -0.36
C GLY A 16 -15.38 6.09 0.87
N LEU A 17 -16.68 5.88 0.67
CA LEU A 17 -17.59 5.53 1.78
C LEU A 17 -17.14 4.25 2.49
N MET A 18 -16.83 3.18 1.75
CA MET A 18 -16.41 1.91 2.33
C MET A 18 -15.09 2.00 3.09
N CYS A 19 -14.13 2.81 2.64
CA CYS A 19 -12.85 2.96 3.33
C CYS A 19 -12.94 3.84 4.58
N PHE A 20 -13.67 4.97 4.53
CA PHE A 20 -13.58 6.00 5.56
C PHE A 20 -14.73 6.02 6.56
N THR A 21 -15.86 5.33 6.30
CA THR A 21 -16.95 5.26 7.27
C THR A 21 -16.61 4.31 8.42
N PHE A 22 -17.09 4.65 9.62
CA PHE A 22 -17.03 3.80 10.81
C PHE A 22 -15.60 3.43 11.28
N LEU A 23 -14.56 4.21 10.95
CA LEU A 23 -13.19 3.96 11.42
C LEU A 23 -13.05 4.09 12.94
N ASN A 24 -13.91 4.89 13.57
CA ASN A 24 -13.96 5.12 15.02
C ASN A 24 -15.07 4.34 15.74
N SER A 25 -15.80 3.45 15.06
CA SER A 25 -16.98 2.79 15.62
C SER A 25 -16.65 1.59 16.50
N TYR A 26 -15.41 1.13 16.51
CA TYR A 26 -14.95 0.01 17.33
C TYR A 26 -13.56 0.33 17.90
N PRO A 27 -13.28 -0.15 19.13
CA PRO A 27 -12.01 0.11 19.79
C PRO A 27 -10.84 -0.47 19.01
N VAL A 28 -9.62 0.03 19.30
CA VAL A 28 -8.39 -0.54 18.79
C VAL A 28 -8.31 -2.02 19.17
N SER A 29 -8.08 -2.88 18.18
CA SER A 29 -8.09 -4.32 18.38
C SER A 29 -6.87 -4.78 19.19
N ILE A 30 -7.07 -5.86 19.97
CA ILE A 30 -6.01 -6.46 20.79
C ILE A 30 -4.94 -7.06 19.87
N LEU A 31 -3.69 -7.14 20.34
CA LEU A 31 -2.50 -7.69 19.69
C LEU A 31 -1.76 -6.67 18.78
N ASP A 32 -1.71 -6.92 17.47
CA ASP A 32 -0.84 -6.14 16.57
C ASP A 32 -1.28 -4.68 16.44
N GLU A 33 -2.58 -4.40 16.34
CA GLU A 33 -3.06 -3.04 16.20
C GLU A 33 -2.74 -2.20 17.43
N SER A 34 -3.06 -2.69 18.63
CA SER A 34 -2.82 -1.97 19.90
C SER A 34 -1.35 -1.66 20.13
N LYS A 35 -0.47 -2.62 19.85
CA LYS A 35 0.98 -2.41 19.97
C LYS A 35 1.51 -1.35 19.00
N ASN A 36 0.99 -1.31 17.78
CA ASN A 36 1.43 -0.32 16.80
C ASN A 36 0.91 1.08 17.16
N VAL A 37 -0.35 1.17 17.60
CA VAL A 37 -0.97 2.44 18.02
C VAL A 37 -0.25 3.00 19.25
N GLU A 38 0.04 2.16 20.24
CA GLU A 38 0.78 2.58 21.44
C GLU A 38 2.18 3.07 21.09
N ALA A 39 2.90 2.35 20.24
CA ALA A 39 4.22 2.81 19.80
C ALA A 39 4.16 4.18 19.09
N ALA A 40 3.16 4.41 18.23
CA ALA A 40 2.98 5.71 17.58
C ALA A 40 2.60 6.82 18.58
N ARG A 41 1.82 6.49 19.63
CA ARG A 41 1.48 7.40 20.72
C ARG A 41 2.71 7.80 21.52
N GLU A 42 3.55 6.83 21.93
CA GLU A 42 4.80 7.08 22.64
C GLU A 42 5.79 7.93 21.81
N MET A 43 5.83 7.74 20.48
CA MET A 43 6.63 8.61 19.59
C MET A 43 6.18 10.08 19.67
N ILE A 44 4.86 10.34 19.77
CA ILE A 44 4.34 11.70 19.93
C ILE A 44 4.69 12.28 21.30
N GLU A 45 4.50 11.50 22.36
CA GLU A 45 4.70 11.95 23.74
C GLU A 45 6.17 12.21 24.08
N SER A 46 7.07 11.33 23.59
CA SER A 46 8.51 11.48 23.81
C SER A 46 9.17 12.51 22.88
N GLY A 47 8.55 12.82 21.73
CA GLY A 47 9.17 13.60 20.66
C GLY A 47 10.28 12.86 19.89
N ASP A 48 10.52 11.59 20.20
CA ASP A 48 11.49 10.74 19.51
C ASP A 48 10.78 9.99 18.37
N TYR A 49 11.00 10.44 17.14
CA TYR A 49 10.39 9.85 15.94
C TYR A 49 11.28 8.84 15.23
N TRP A 50 12.49 8.60 15.72
CA TRP A 50 13.45 7.72 15.05
C TRP A 50 13.27 6.25 15.46
N ILE A 51 13.06 6.02 16.75
CA ILE A 51 13.04 4.67 17.31
C ILE A 51 11.69 4.44 18.00
N PRO A 52 10.80 3.60 17.41
CA PRO A 52 9.56 3.24 18.06
C PRO A 52 9.81 2.51 19.39
N LYS A 53 9.01 2.83 20.41
CA LYS A 53 9.01 2.16 21.71
C LYS A 53 7.61 1.60 21.99
N PHE A 54 7.55 0.59 22.81
CA PHE A 54 6.30 0.03 23.33
C PHE A 54 6.47 -0.25 24.83
N ASN A 55 5.70 0.43 25.67
CA ASN A 55 5.84 0.42 27.13
C ASN A 55 7.27 0.82 27.57
N GLY A 56 7.87 1.79 26.89
CA GLY A 56 9.23 2.28 27.17
C GLY A 56 10.36 1.39 26.62
N GLU A 57 10.08 0.21 26.14
CA GLU A 57 11.07 -0.71 25.54
C GLU A 57 11.19 -0.51 24.04
N LEU A 58 12.40 -0.76 23.50
CA LEU A 58 12.65 -0.62 22.05
C LEU A 58 11.79 -1.60 21.25
N ARG A 59 11.11 -1.10 20.22
CA ARG A 59 10.31 -1.89 19.29
C ARG A 59 10.97 -1.98 17.92
N THR A 60 11.76 -3.02 17.71
CA THR A 60 12.56 -3.23 16.48
C THR A 60 11.97 -4.30 15.54
N ASP A 61 10.79 -4.81 15.84
CA ASP A 61 10.16 -5.91 15.09
C ASP A 61 9.61 -5.50 13.71
N LYS A 62 9.42 -4.20 13.49
CA LYS A 62 8.89 -3.69 12.19
C LYS A 62 9.59 -2.38 11.77
N PRO A 63 9.81 -2.17 10.45
CA PRO A 63 10.32 -0.91 9.93
C PRO A 63 9.37 0.27 10.19
N PRO A 64 9.87 1.52 10.23
CA PRO A 64 9.17 2.64 10.87
C PRO A 64 8.07 3.33 10.02
N LEU A 65 7.97 3.07 8.72
CA LEU A 65 7.15 3.90 7.83
C LEU A 65 5.66 3.94 8.22
N HIS A 66 5.08 2.82 8.64
CA HIS A 66 3.67 2.79 9.04
C HIS A 66 3.41 3.55 10.34
N TYR A 67 4.37 3.59 11.28
CA TYR A 67 4.25 4.43 12.48
C TYR A 67 4.22 5.92 12.13
N TYR A 68 5.01 6.38 11.16
CA TYR A 68 4.96 7.77 10.72
C TYR A 68 3.59 8.16 10.18
N PHE A 69 2.94 7.30 9.42
CA PHE A 69 1.58 7.56 8.96
C PHE A 69 0.57 7.63 10.12
N MET A 70 0.69 6.75 11.13
CA MET A 70 -0.14 6.83 12.34
C MET A 70 0.10 8.13 13.10
N VAL A 71 1.37 8.51 13.32
CA VAL A 71 1.74 9.77 13.97
C VAL A 71 1.14 10.97 13.24
N ILE A 72 1.25 11.00 11.92
CA ILE A 72 0.65 12.08 11.11
C ILE A 72 -0.88 12.08 11.28
N GLY A 73 -1.52 10.93 11.21
CA GLY A 73 -2.96 10.80 11.41
C GLY A 73 -3.42 11.26 12.79
N MET A 74 -2.71 10.85 13.85
CA MET A 74 -2.98 11.31 15.22
C MET A 74 -2.80 12.82 15.37
N LYS A 75 -1.78 13.42 14.74
CA LYS A 75 -1.56 14.87 14.77
C LYS A 75 -2.64 15.66 14.02
N LEU A 76 -3.20 15.10 12.96
CA LEU A 76 -4.22 15.77 12.14
C LEU A 76 -5.63 15.61 12.71
N PHE A 77 -5.96 14.45 13.26
CA PHE A 77 -7.33 14.08 13.64
C PHE A 77 -7.49 13.80 15.14
N GLY A 78 -6.41 13.93 15.92
CA GLY A 78 -6.37 13.58 17.33
C GLY A 78 -5.96 12.13 17.59
N VAL A 79 -5.57 11.85 18.85
CA VAL A 79 -5.19 10.50 19.31
C VAL A 79 -6.48 9.71 19.56
N ASN A 80 -7.04 9.14 18.51
CA ASN A 80 -8.27 8.35 18.50
C ASN A 80 -8.23 7.31 17.38
N GLU A 81 -9.22 6.42 17.36
CA GLU A 81 -9.31 5.32 16.39
C GLU A 81 -9.36 5.80 14.93
N PHE A 82 -10.02 6.93 14.67
CA PHE A 82 -10.06 7.52 13.33
C PHE A 82 -8.67 7.99 12.89
N GLY A 83 -7.97 8.73 13.74
CA GLY A 83 -6.64 9.27 13.45
C GLY A 83 -5.64 8.18 13.10
N VAL A 84 -5.59 7.09 13.88
CA VAL A 84 -4.64 5.99 13.66
C VAL A 84 -4.96 5.16 12.42
N ARG A 85 -6.23 5.04 12.02
CA ARG A 85 -6.69 4.21 10.89
C ARG A 85 -6.82 4.98 9.57
N PHE A 86 -6.81 6.31 9.61
CA PHE A 86 -7.06 7.15 8.43
C PHE A 86 -6.15 6.81 7.25
N PHE A 87 -4.85 6.67 7.49
CA PHE A 87 -3.91 6.38 6.40
C PHE A 87 -4.00 4.95 5.89
N SER A 88 -4.38 3.97 6.72
CA SER A 88 -4.69 2.61 6.25
C SER A 88 -5.90 2.63 5.30
N ALA A 89 -6.96 3.35 5.67
CA ALA A 89 -8.12 3.55 4.80
C ALA A 89 -7.75 4.30 3.50
N LEU A 90 -6.88 5.29 3.58
CA LEU A 90 -6.37 6.03 2.41
C LEU A 90 -5.55 5.11 1.48
N MET A 91 -4.79 4.15 2.00
CA MET A 91 -4.10 3.15 1.20
C MET A 91 -5.11 2.25 0.46
N GLY A 92 -6.15 1.78 1.13
CA GLY A 92 -7.22 1.01 0.49
C GLY A 92 -7.93 1.78 -0.62
N PHE A 93 -8.30 3.03 -0.34
CA PHE A 93 -8.90 3.91 -1.35
C PHE A 93 -7.98 4.13 -2.56
N THR A 94 -6.70 4.41 -2.30
CA THR A 94 -5.69 4.58 -3.35
C THR A 94 -5.55 3.30 -4.18
N LEU A 95 -5.47 2.14 -3.54
CA LEU A 95 -5.38 0.86 -4.22
C LEU A 95 -6.57 0.63 -5.16
N ILE A 96 -7.80 0.87 -4.70
CA ILE A 96 -9.00 0.72 -5.52
C ILE A 96 -8.98 1.65 -6.74
N LEU A 97 -8.58 2.90 -6.58
CA LEU A 97 -8.49 3.85 -7.69
C LEU A 97 -7.48 3.37 -8.76
N PHE A 98 -6.31 2.93 -8.34
CA PHE A 98 -5.29 2.43 -9.26
C PHE A 98 -5.70 1.09 -9.89
N PHE A 99 -6.27 0.18 -9.11
CA PHE A 99 -6.79 -1.11 -9.59
C PHE A 99 -7.88 -0.91 -10.65
N PHE A 100 -8.89 -0.07 -10.37
CA PHE A 100 -9.93 0.26 -11.35
C PHE A 100 -9.35 0.82 -12.65
N ASN A 101 -8.44 1.80 -12.55
CA ASN A 101 -7.82 2.40 -13.72
C ASN A 101 -6.98 1.39 -14.52
N PHE A 102 -6.27 0.50 -13.82
CA PHE A 102 -5.48 -0.56 -14.44
C PHE A 102 -6.39 -1.56 -15.19
N CYS A 103 -7.43 -2.07 -14.53
CA CYS A 103 -8.40 -2.96 -15.15
C CYS A 103 -9.12 -2.30 -16.35
N ASN A 104 -9.55 -1.05 -16.21
CA ASN A 104 -10.20 -0.31 -17.29
C ASN A 104 -9.30 -0.15 -18.51
N ARG A 105 -8.00 0.04 -18.30
CA ARG A 105 -7.03 0.20 -19.39
C ARG A 105 -6.73 -1.08 -20.14
N TYR A 106 -6.65 -2.22 -19.45
CA TYR A 106 -6.14 -3.48 -19.99
C TYR A 106 -7.19 -4.56 -20.21
N LEU A 107 -8.28 -4.53 -19.47
CA LEU A 107 -9.36 -5.52 -19.55
C LEU A 107 -10.66 -4.96 -20.13
N GLY A 108 -10.80 -3.63 -20.13
CA GLY A 108 -12.01 -2.95 -20.56
C GLY A 108 -12.92 -2.55 -19.39
N LYS A 109 -13.89 -1.69 -19.71
CA LYS A 109 -14.69 -0.96 -18.72
C LYS A 109 -15.61 -1.87 -17.89
N THR A 110 -16.27 -2.80 -18.53
CA THR A 110 -17.18 -3.75 -17.86
C THR A 110 -16.42 -4.62 -16.85
N GLN A 111 -15.28 -5.17 -17.27
CA GLN A 111 -14.43 -5.99 -16.41
C GLN A 111 -13.87 -5.18 -15.25
N ALA A 112 -13.50 -3.91 -15.48
CA ALA A 112 -13.05 -3.02 -14.41
C ALA A 112 -14.13 -2.80 -13.35
N TYR A 113 -15.38 -2.61 -13.75
CA TYR A 113 -16.48 -2.47 -12.78
C TYR A 113 -16.69 -3.76 -11.98
N ILE A 114 -16.82 -4.90 -12.66
CA ILE A 114 -17.08 -6.19 -12.01
C ILE A 114 -15.95 -6.53 -11.03
N SER A 115 -14.69 -6.46 -11.47
CA SER A 115 -13.54 -6.80 -10.63
C SER A 115 -13.39 -5.84 -9.44
N THR A 116 -13.68 -4.55 -9.63
CA THR A 116 -13.62 -3.56 -8.54
C THR A 116 -14.73 -3.79 -7.51
N ILE A 117 -15.94 -4.09 -7.95
CA ILE A 117 -17.06 -4.41 -7.04
C ILE A 117 -16.74 -5.68 -6.24
N ILE A 118 -16.24 -6.73 -6.88
CA ILE A 118 -15.84 -7.97 -6.20
C ILE A 118 -14.73 -7.69 -5.19
N PHE A 119 -13.74 -6.87 -5.55
CA PHE A 119 -12.64 -6.54 -4.63
C PHE A 119 -13.15 -5.72 -3.43
N LEU A 120 -13.96 -4.68 -3.66
CA LEU A 120 -14.56 -3.88 -2.60
C LEU A 120 -15.45 -4.71 -1.65
N SER A 121 -16.20 -5.68 -2.17
CA SER A 121 -17.09 -6.54 -1.37
C SER A 121 -16.35 -7.69 -0.66
N SER A 122 -15.05 -7.87 -0.90
CA SER A 122 -14.31 -8.95 -0.23
C SER A 122 -14.14 -8.64 1.26
N PHE A 123 -14.38 -9.65 2.11
CA PHE A 123 -14.18 -9.53 3.57
C PHE A 123 -12.76 -9.07 3.91
N PHE A 124 -11.76 -9.60 3.22
CA PHE A 124 -10.36 -9.24 3.44
C PHE A 124 -10.14 -7.74 3.23
N PHE A 125 -10.64 -7.17 2.12
CA PHE A 125 -10.50 -5.73 1.86
C PHE A 125 -11.19 -4.90 2.94
N MET A 126 -12.44 -5.26 3.28
CA MET A 126 -13.24 -4.54 4.28
C MET A 126 -12.61 -4.55 5.67
N HIS A 127 -11.93 -5.62 6.03
CA HIS A 127 -11.30 -5.78 7.33
C HIS A 127 -9.91 -5.12 7.36
N GLU A 128 -9.04 -5.49 6.42
CA GLU A 128 -7.61 -5.16 6.49
C GLU A 128 -7.33 -3.65 6.37
N PHE A 129 -7.99 -2.98 5.46
CA PHE A 129 -7.78 -1.54 5.25
C PHE A 129 -8.41 -0.62 6.30
N ARG A 130 -8.98 -1.20 7.35
CA ARG A 130 -9.52 -0.49 8.51
C ARG A 130 -8.71 -0.69 9.79
N LEU A 131 -7.61 -1.41 9.72
CA LEU A 131 -6.71 -1.64 10.85
C LEU A 131 -5.47 -0.76 10.78
N SER A 132 -4.97 -0.33 11.94
CA SER A 132 -3.69 0.39 12.06
C SER A 132 -2.53 -0.60 12.15
N VAL A 133 -2.30 -1.31 11.04
CA VAL A 133 -1.23 -2.31 10.91
C VAL A 133 -0.41 -2.04 9.64
N PRO A 134 0.78 -2.64 9.48
CA PRO A 134 1.60 -2.39 8.28
C PRO A 134 1.04 -3.00 6.99
N ASP A 135 0.13 -3.97 7.06
CA ASP A 135 -0.36 -4.73 5.91
C ASP A 135 -1.10 -3.89 4.86
N PRO A 136 -1.98 -2.93 5.18
CA PRO A 136 -2.59 -2.02 4.21
C PRO A 136 -1.57 -1.30 3.32
N TYR A 137 -0.49 -0.83 3.90
CA TYR A 137 0.59 -0.14 3.18
C TYR A 137 1.36 -1.10 2.30
N LEU A 138 1.77 -2.26 2.86
CA LEU A 138 2.49 -3.30 2.13
C LEU A 138 1.72 -3.77 0.89
N ILE A 139 0.43 -4.14 1.06
CA ILE A 139 -0.43 -4.62 -0.02
C ILE A 139 -0.54 -3.57 -1.12
N THR A 140 -0.77 -2.31 -0.73
CA THR A 140 -0.89 -1.21 -1.69
C THR A 140 0.41 -0.98 -2.44
N PHE A 141 1.56 -0.92 -1.75
CA PHE A 141 2.84 -0.69 -2.40
C PHE A 141 3.25 -1.86 -3.30
N ILE A 142 3.01 -3.11 -2.90
CA ILE A 142 3.24 -4.27 -3.76
C ILE A 142 2.37 -4.18 -5.03
N ALA A 143 1.08 -3.91 -4.90
CA ALA A 143 0.18 -3.80 -6.05
C ALA A 143 0.62 -2.66 -6.99
N LEU A 144 0.92 -1.47 -6.46
CA LEU A 144 1.40 -0.33 -7.25
C LEU A 144 2.75 -0.61 -7.93
N SER A 145 3.65 -1.34 -7.27
CA SER A 145 4.90 -1.78 -7.89
C SER A 145 4.64 -2.68 -9.09
N LEU A 146 3.79 -3.70 -8.95
CA LEU A 146 3.45 -4.62 -10.02
C LEU A 146 2.72 -3.92 -11.19
N PHE A 147 1.80 -2.98 -10.91
CA PHE A 147 1.17 -2.17 -11.95
C PHE A 147 2.21 -1.32 -12.68
N SER A 148 3.14 -0.72 -11.97
CA SER A 148 4.23 0.08 -12.54
C SER A 148 5.15 -0.77 -13.39
N PHE A 149 5.53 -1.97 -12.93
CA PHE A 149 6.31 -2.90 -13.74
C PHE A 149 5.58 -3.31 -15.03
N PHE A 150 4.29 -3.62 -14.95
CA PHE A 150 3.50 -3.97 -16.13
C PHE A 150 3.42 -2.82 -17.14
N GLU A 151 3.24 -1.58 -16.66
CA GLU A 151 3.29 -0.37 -17.50
C GLU A 151 4.68 -0.20 -18.17
N TYR A 152 5.78 -0.45 -17.42
CA TYR A 152 7.13 -0.45 -17.98
C TYR A 152 7.28 -1.52 -19.05
N PHE A 153 6.81 -2.74 -18.77
CA PHE A 153 6.90 -3.86 -19.72
C PHE A 153 6.19 -3.54 -21.04
N LYS A 154 5.03 -2.88 -20.99
CA LYS A 154 4.23 -2.49 -22.16
C LYS A 154 4.78 -1.26 -22.90
N LYS A 155 5.22 -0.26 -22.17
CA LYS A 155 5.55 1.08 -22.75
C LYS A 155 7.04 1.35 -22.89
N LYS A 156 7.88 0.57 -22.22
CA LYS A 156 9.35 0.74 -22.15
C LYS A 156 9.81 2.14 -21.71
N LYS A 157 8.99 2.87 -20.93
CA LYS A 157 9.34 4.18 -20.39
C LYS A 157 9.94 4.05 -19.03
N ILE A 158 11.18 4.53 -18.85
CA ILE A 158 11.99 4.42 -17.63
C ILE A 158 11.26 4.90 -16.36
N LYS A 159 10.41 5.92 -16.45
CA LYS A 159 9.64 6.42 -15.32
C LYS A 159 8.81 5.36 -14.60
N PHE A 160 8.30 4.36 -15.31
CA PHE A 160 7.53 3.28 -14.70
C PHE A 160 8.43 2.27 -13.97
N LEU A 161 9.66 2.10 -14.43
CA LEU A 161 10.65 1.30 -13.71
C LEU A 161 11.10 1.99 -12.43
N ILE A 162 11.29 3.31 -12.46
CA ILE A 162 11.57 4.12 -11.26
C ILE A 162 10.42 4.00 -10.26
N LEU A 163 9.17 4.11 -10.71
CA LEU A 163 7.99 3.92 -9.85
C LEU A 163 7.92 2.51 -9.26
N PHE A 164 8.29 1.48 -10.02
CA PHE A 164 8.37 0.11 -9.52
C PHE A 164 9.30 0.02 -8.31
N TYR A 165 10.55 0.48 -8.43
CA TYR A 165 11.52 0.45 -7.33
C TYR A 165 11.15 1.36 -6.18
N PHE A 166 10.57 2.52 -6.47
CA PHE A 166 10.07 3.44 -5.45
C PHE A 166 9.02 2.78 -4.55
N PHE A 167 8.04 2.09 -5.14
CA PHE A 167 7.02 1.39 -4.35
C PHE A 167 7.59 0.15 -3.64
N VAL A 168 8.55 -0.56 -4.22
CA VAL A 168 9.25 -1.64 -3.53
C VAL A 168 10.01 -1.10 -2.30
N ALA A 169 10.68 0.04 -2.41
CA ALA A 169 11.37 0.69 -1.30
C ALA A 169 10.40 1.10 -0.18
N LEU A 170 9.28 1.76 -0.51
CA LEU A 170 8.26 2.11 0.47
C LEU A 170 7.68 0.87 1.17
N GLY A 171 7.44 -0.21 0.42
CA GLY A 171 7.00 -1.48 0.99
C GLY A 171 8.03 -2.07 1.95
N SER A 172 9.33 -2.00 1.61
CA SER A 172 10.42 -2.48 2.46
C SER A 172 10.53 -1.69 3.75
N LEU A 173 10.31 -0.38 3.71
CA LEU A 173 10.23 0.48 4.89
C LEU A 173 8.96 0.24 5.73
N THR A 174 8.03 -0.59 5.25
CA THR A 174 6.79 -0.94 5.97
C THR A 174 6.90 -2.31 6.65
N LYS A 175 7.36 -3.34 5.95
CA LYS A 175 7.38 -4.73 6.46
C LYS A 175 8.64 -5.51 6.07
N GLY A 176 9.70 -4.82 5.64
CA GLY A 176 11.00 -5.42 5.36
C GLY A 176 11.07 -6.29 4.09
N PRO A 177 11.82 -7.41 4.11
CA PRO A 177 12.19 -8.17 2.91
C PRO A 177 11.02 -8.73 2.09
N VAL A 178 9.86 -8.94 2.70
CA VAL A 178 8.66 -9.46 2.01
C VAL A 178 8.25 -8.56 0.85
N ALA A 179 8.42 -7.23 1.00
CA ALA A 179 8.12 -6.26 -0.03
C ALA A 179 9.05 -6.32 -1.25
N ILE A 180 10.22 -6.91 -1.12
CA ILE A 180 11.14 -7.18 -2.23
C ILE A 180 10.84 -8.55 -2.85
N LEU A 181 10.64 -9.57 -1.99
CA LEU A 181 10.47 -10.95 -2.43
C LEU A 181 9.21 -11.14 -3.28
N LEU A 182 8.05 -10.62 -2.84
CA LEU A 182 6.80 -10.85 -3.55
C LEU A 182 6.77 -10.22 -4.95
N PRO A 183 7.10 -8.93 -5.14
CA PRO A 183 7.23 -8.37 -6.48
C PRO A 183 8.34 -9.01 -7.29
N GLY A 184 9.49 -9.31 -6.67
CA GLY A 184 10.63 -9.93 -7.32
C GLY A 184 10.30 -11.30 -7.91
N LEU A 185 9.66 -12.17 -7.12
CA LEU A 185 9.21 -13.49 -7.57
C LEU A 185 8.13 -13.37 -8.66
N SER A 186 7.17 -12.47 -8.47
CA SER A 186 6.09 -12.25 -9.45
C SER A 186 6.64 -11.77 -10.80
N VAL A 187 7.54 -10.80 -10.78
CA VAL A 187 8.20 -10.28 -11.99
C VAL A 187 9.13 -11.34 -12.62
N GLY A 188 9.90 -12.05 -11.80
CA GLY A 188 10.79 -13.11 -12.24
C GLY A 188 10.02 -14.21 -12.97
N LEU A 189 8.93 -14.71 -12.36
CA LEU A 189 8.07 -15.73 -12.96
C LEU A 189 7.40 -15.22 -14.25
N PHE A 190 6.90 -13.98 -14.23
CA PHE A 190 6.31 -13.38 -15.43
C PHE A 190 7.31 -13.31 -16.59
N LEU A 191 8.54 -12.87 -16.35
CA LEU A 191 9.59 -12.78 -17.39
C LEU A 191 10.06 -14.16 -17.86
N LEU A 192 10.09 -15.17 -16.96
CA LEU A 192 10.36 -16.55 -17.29
C LEU A 192 9.31 -17.09 -18.28
N LEU A 193 8.04 -16.94 -17.96
CA LEU A 193 6.92 -17.36 -18.82
C LEU A 193 6.93 -16.66 -20.18
N LYS A 194 7.38 -15.41 -20.23
CA LYS A 194 7.55 -14.64 -21.46
C LYS A 194 8.83 -14.95 -22.22
N LYS A 195 9.70 -15.86 -21.72
CA LYS A 195 11.05 -16.15 -22.27
C LYS A 195 11.94 -14.93 -22.42
N GLN A 196 11.82 -13.96 -21.48
CA GLN A 196 12.53 -12.69 -21.50
C GLN A 196 13.40 -12.47 -20.26
N LEU A 197 13.93 -13.54 -19.66
CA LEU A 197 14.76 -13.48 -18.45
C LEU A 197 16.02 -12.61 -18.61
N LYS A 198 16.55 -12.48 -19.82
CA LYS A 198 17.71 -11.60 -20.08
C LYS A 198 17.46 -10.15 -19.60
N ASN A 199 16.22 -9.71 -19.54
CA ASN A 199 15.86 -8.38 -19.05
C ASN A 199 16.00 -8.23 -17.53
N VAL A 200 16.03 -9.33 -16.77
CA VAL A 200 16.28 -9.33 -15.32
C VAL A 200 17.72 -8.94 -15.00
N PHE A 201 18.65 -9.33 -15.89
CA PHE A 201 20.08 -9.06 -15.74
C PHE A 201 20.53 -7.77 -16.43
N SER A 202 19.58 -6.93 -16.87
CA SER A 202 19.91 -5.62 -17.41
C SER A 202 20.40 -4.68 -16.31
N TYR A 203 21.16 -3.64 -16.69
CA TYR A 203 21.72 -2.65 -15.78
C TYR A 203 20.67 -1.98 -14.85
N TYR A 204 19.46 -1.76 -15.35
CA TYR A 204 18.38 -1.09 -14.61
C TYR A 204 17.89 -1.84 -13.35
N PRO A 205 17.65 -3.16 -13.36
CA PRO A 205 17.31 -3.90 -12.15
C PRO A 205 18.40 -3.81 -11.07
N ILE A 206 19.67 -3.90 -11.43
CA ILE A 206 20.79 -3.80 -10.48
C ILE A 206 20.81 -2.44 -9.79
N LEU A 207 20.70 -1.34 -10.54
CA LEU A 207 20.64 0.01 -9.97
C LEU A 207 19.42 0.19 -9.07
N GLY A 208 18.26 -0.36 -9.44
CA GLY A 208 17.08 -0.30 -8.63
C GLY A 208 17.21 -1.03 -7.30
N ILE A 209 17.82 -2.21 -7.29
CA ILE A 209 18.09 -2.97 -6.06
C ILE A 209 19.02 -2.18 -5.14
N VAL A 210 20.10 -1.61 -5.67
CA VAL A 210 21.01 -0.75 -4.90
C VAL A 210 20.26 0.44 -4.30
N GLY A 211 19.41 1.11 -5.08
CA GLY A 211 18.61 2.25 -4.61
C GLY A 211 17.50 1.89 -3.59
N VAL A 212 17.12 0.62 -3.46
CA VAL A 212 16.18 0.13 -2.42
C VAL A 212 16.92 -0.24 -1.13
N LEU A 213 18.20 -0.62 -1.23
CA LEU A 213 19.00 -1.06 -0.07
C LEU A 213 19.76 0.10 0.62
N LEU A 214 19.92 1.24 -0.05
CA LEU A 214 20.47 2.49 0.51
C LEU A 214 19.40 3.32 1.18
#